data_3a021bedc67b612e952c965069d0e357
#
_entry.id   3a021bedc67b612e952c965069d0e357
#
_cell.length_a   1.000
_cell.length_b   1.000
_cell.length_c   1.000
_cell.angle_alpha   90.00
_cell.angle_beta   90.00
_cell.angle_gamma   90.00
#
_symmetry.space_group_name_H-M   'P 1'
#
loop_
_entity.id
_entity.type
_entity.pdbx_description
1 polymer ?
#
loop_
_entity_poly.entity_id
_entity_poly.type
_entity_poly.pdbx_seq_one_letter_code
_entity_poly.pdbx_strand_id
1 'polypeptide(L)'
;MRDDDIKTFLRTDYARVVRAVAVVCGDRERAEDAVQDAVVDVWVKRREVDDLAGWVTTAALNRSRSRWRSAAAERRAFERFARRIEQTGVAPVATSALDDRVARALAALPRNQREAVALHYLLDLSVADVAGRLGIAEGTAKVHLHRGRHALQAALLATDDEKETDRVGP
;
A
#
# COMPACT_ATOMS: atom_id res chain seq x y z
N MET A 1 13.97 22.75 -2.88
CA MET A 1 12.58 22.37 -3.09
C MET A 1 11.71 23.62 -2.99
N ARG A 2 10.81 23.83 -3.94
CA ARG A 2 9.91 24.97 -4.00
C ARG A 2 8.56 24.60 -3.40
N ASP A 3 7.84 25.58 -2.81
CA ASP A 3 6.48 25.36 -2.26
C ASP A 3 5.52 24.82 -3.33
N ASP A 4 5.80 25.10 -4.59
CA ASP A 4 5.01 24.66 -5.74
C ASP A 4 5.14 23.14 -5.99
N ASP A 5 6.29 22.57 -5.69
CA ASP A 5 6.52 21.11 -5.82
C ASP A 5 5.65 20.34 -4.81
N ILE A 6 5.52 20.86 -3.58
CA ILE A 6 4.66 20.27 -2.55
C ILE A 6 3.17 20.42 -2.93
N LYS A 7 2.76 21.60 -3.40
CA LYS A 7 1.37 21.80 -3.84
C LYS A 7 1.00 20.87 -4.99
N THR A 8 1.91 20.66 -5.91
CA THR A 8 1.73 19.73 -7.02
C THR A 8 1.58 18.32 -6.50
N PHE A 9 2.48 17.85 -5.65
CA PHE A 9 2.41 16.54 -5.00
C PHE A 9 1.08 16.33 -4.29
N LEU A 10 0.63 17.30 -3.49
CA LEU A 10 -0.62 17.18 -2.73
C LEU A 10 -1.84 17.03 -3.66
N ARG A 11 -1.81 17.63 -4.84
CA ARG A 11 -2.92 17.53 -5.81
C ARG A 11 -2.87 16.26 -6.66
N THR A 12 -1.69 15.79 -7.03
CA THR A 12 -1.53 14.74 -8.04
C THR A 12 -1.21 13.37 -7.44
N ASP A 13 -0.35 13.31 -6.44
CA ASP A 13 0.25 12.06 -5.96
C ASP A 13 -0.14 11.66 -4.55
N TYR A 14 -0.55 12.61 -3.71
CA TYR A 14 -0.83 12.38 -2.29
C TYR A 14 -1.79 11.21 -2.06
N ALA A 15 -2.96 11.23 -2.71
CA ALA A 15 -3.98 10.20 -2.54
C ALA A 15 -3.50 8.82 -2.99
N ARG A 16 -2.69 8.77 -4.07
CA ARG A 16 -2.12 7.55 -4.60
C ARG A 16 -1.05 6.97 -3.67
N VAL A 17 -0.19 7.82 -3.13
CA VAL A 17 0.84 7.44 -2.15
C VAL A 17 0.20 6.95 -0.85
N VAL A 18 -0.79 7.69 -0.31
CA VAL A 18 -1.53 7.26 0.89
C VAL A 18 -2.16 5.88 0.67
N ARG A 19 -2.79 5.64 -0.47
CA ARG A 19 -3.39 4.35 -0.80
C ARG A 19 -2.36 3.22 -0.81
N ALA A 20 -1.23 3.42 -1.48
CA ALA A 20 -0.17 2.42 -1.53
C ALA A 20 0.40 2.12 -0.13
N VAL A 21 0.65 3.15 0.67
CA VAL A 21 1.13 2.99 2.05
C VAL A 21 0.07 2.32 2.92
N ALA A 22 -1.22 2.65 2.77
CA ALA A 22 -2.32 2.04 3.51
C ALA A 22 -2.45 0.53 3.23
N VAL A 23 -2.32 0.12 1.97
CA VAL A 23 -2.28 -1.30 1.60
C VAL A 23 -1.14 -2.02 2.30
N VAL A 24 0.03 -1.41 2.40
CA VAL A 24 1.19 -1.99 3.07
C VAL A 24 1.01 -2.03 4.58
N CYS A 25 0.50 -0.96 5.18
CA CYS A 25 0.35 -0.81 6.63
C CYS A 25 -0.88 -1.54 7.18
N GLY A 26 -1.90 -1.77 6.35
CA GLY A 26 -3.19 -2.30 6.76
C GLY A 26 -4.03 -1.30 7.58
N ASP A 27 -3.71 -0.02 7.53
CA ASP A 27 -4.39 1.03 8.28
C ASP A 27 -4.23 2.37 7.55
N ARG A 28 -5.36 2.95 7.14
CA ARG A 28 -5.39 4.19 6.35
C ARG A 28 -4.97 5.41 7.18
N GLU A 29 -5.47 5.54 8.39
CA GLU A 29 -5.20 6.67 9.26
C GLU A 29 -3.70 6.77 9.55
N ARG A 30 -3.08 5.62 9.86
CA ARG A 30 -1.62 5.55 10.06
C ARG A 30 -0.82 5.82 8.79
N ALA A 31 -1.35 5.44 7.64
CA ALA A 31 -0.71 5.75 6.37
C ALA A 31 -0.76 7.24 6.07
N GLU A 32 -1.90 7.89 6.31
CA GLU A 32 -2.07 9.33 6.18
C GLU A 32 -1.10 10.08 7.11
N ASP A 33 -1.03 9.71 8.38
CA ASP A 33 -0.08 10.27 9.34
C ASP A 33 1.38 10.11 8.87
N ALA A 34 1.75 8.90 8.42
CA ALA A 34 3.11 8.63 7.98
C ALA A 34 3.50 9.42 6.72
N VAL A 35 2.55 9.62 5.80
CA VAL A 35 2.74 10.42 4.60
C VAL A 35 2.82 11.91 4.94
N GLN A 36 1.94 12.42 5.80
CA GLN A 36 1.97 13.80 6.27
C GLN A 36 3.29 14.12 6.98
N ASP A 37 3.72 13.28 7.92
CA ASP A 37 5.00 13.40 8.59
C ASP A 37 6.18 13.44 7.60
N ALA A 38 6.11 12.63 6.55
CA ALA A 38 7.15 12.61 5.52
C ALA A 38 7.18 13.92 4.71
N VAL A 39 6.02 14.46 4.35
CA VAL A 39 5.91 15.76 3.64
C VAL A 39 6.43 16.89 4.52
N VAL A 40 6.05 16.92 5.79
CA VAL A 40 6.54 17.92 6.75
C VAL A 40 8.07 17.85 6.89
N ASP A 41 8.63 16.65 6.97
CA ASP A 41 10.09 16.44 7.06
C ASP A 41 10.84 17.00 5.85
N VAL A 42 10.32 16.82 4.64
CA VAL A 42 10.93 17.39 3.44
C VAL A 42 10.88 18.91 3.48
N TRP A 43 9.72 19.45 3.85
CA TRP A 43 9.49 20.89 3.88
C TRP A 43 10.35 21.60 4.92
N VAL A 44 10.33 21.11 6.16
CA VAL A 44 11.08 21.71 7.29
C VAL A 44 12.58 21.61 7.08
N LYS A 45 13.06 20.47 6.60
CA LYS A 45 14.50 20.24 6.38
C LYS A 45 15.00 20.82 5.05
N ARG A 46 14.11 21.45 4.26
CA ARG A 46 14.38 22.01 2.92
C ARG A 46 15.21 21.09 2.04
N ARG A 47 14.87 19.80 2.07
CA ARG A 47 15.58 18.78 1.28
C ARG A 47 15.34 19.02 -0.22
N GLU A 48 16.41 19.04 -0.98
CA GLU A 48 16.30 18.95 -2.44
C GLU A 48 16.11 17.48 -2.80
N VAL A 49 14.98 17.17 -3.42
CA VAL A 49 14.65 15.84 -3.90
C VAL A 49 14.06 15.96 -5.31
N ASP A 50 14.61 15.17 -6.23
CA ASP A 50 14.17 15.19 -7.63
C ASP A 50 12.83 14.48 -7.80
N ASP A 51 12.54 13.45 -6.99
CA ASP A 51 11.29 12.69 -6.95
C ASP A 51 10.65 12.79 -5.56
N LEU A 52 9.80 13.78 -5.36
CA LEU A 52 9.13 14.01 -4.08
C LEU A 52 8.18 12.87 -3.72
N ALA A 53 7.40 12.36 -4.68
CA ALA A 53 6.48 11.24 -4.45
C ALA A 53 7.23 9.98 -4.01
N GLY A 54 8.35 9.71 -4.65
CA GLY A 54 9.23 8.62 -4.31
C GLY A 54 9.86 8.72 -2.95
N TRP A 55 10.37 9.88 -2.63
CA TRP A 55 11.00 10.11 -1.33
C TRP A 55 9.96 9.98 -0.20
N VAL A 56 8.80 10.63 -0.34
CA VAL A 56 7.69 10.57 0.63
C VAL A 56 7.22 9.12 0.81
N THR A 57 7.04 8.38 -0.28
CA THR A 57 6.67 6.96 -0.22
C THR A 57 7.67 6.15 0.61
N THR A 58 8.96 6.29 0.31
CA THR A 58 10.03 5.57 1.00
C THR A 58 10.08 5.94 2.48
N ALA A 59 10.00 7.24 2.79
CA ALA A 59 10.01 7.73 4.16
C ALA A 59 8.79 7.23 4.95
N ALA A 60 7.59 7.27 4.37
CA ALA A 60 6.36 6.79 5.00
C ALA A 60 6.41 5.27 5.25
N LEU A 61 6.87 4.47 4.27
CA LEU A 61 7.06 3.03 4.45
C LEU A 61 8.06 2.70 5.56
N ASN A 62 9.19 3.42 5.62
CA ASN A 62 10.18 3.21 6.66
C ASN A 62 9.66 3.56 8.05
N ARG A 63 8.86 4.64 8.20
CA ARG A 63 8.18 4.98 9.45
C ARG A 63 7.20 3.89 9.86
N SER A 64 6.42 3.41 8.94
CA SER A 64 5.47 2.32 9.17
C SER A 64 6.19 1.04 9.61
N ARG A 65 7.30 0.70 8.95
CA ARG A 65 8.13 -0.47 9.32
C ARG A 65 8.70 -0.36 10.73
N SER A 66 9.16 0.82 11.16
CA SER A 66 9.75 1.01 12.48
C SER A 66 8.73 0.86 13.62
N ARG A 67 7.49 1.25 13.38
CA ARG A 67 6.37 1.11 14.34
C ARG A 67 5.88 -0.34 14.48
N TRP A 68 6.24 -1.22 13.56
CA TRP A 68 5.62 -2.56 13.41
C TRP A 68 6.61 -3.72 13.56
N ARG A 69 7.61 -3.55 14.37
CA ARG A 69 8.68 -4.57 14.58
C ARG A 69 8.22 -5.90 15.18
N SER A 70 6.94 -6.07 15.52
CA SER A 70 6.46 -7.36 16.01
C SER A 70 5.42 -7.96 15.05
N ALA A 71 5.64 -9.20 14.63
CA ALA A 71 4.72 -9.98 13.78
C ALA A 71 3.29 -10.06 14.35
N ALA A 72 3.14 -10.01 15.67
CA ALA A 72 1.84 -10.00 16.35
C ALA A 72 1.11 -8.65 16.23
N ALA A 73 1.84 -7.53 16.19
CA ALA A 73 1.23 -6.21 15.96
C ALA A 73 0.80 -6.07 14.49
N GLU A 74 1.61 -6.56 13.57
CA GLU A 74 1.32 -6.57 12.13
C GLU A 74 0.03 -7.36 11.85
N ARG A 75 -0.08 -8.60 12.35
CA ARG A 75 -1.28 -9.42 12.17
C ARG A 75 -2.53 -8.75 12.75
N ARG A 76 -2.47 -8.20 13.97
CA ARG A 76 -3.60 -7.53 14.62
C ARG A 76 -4.07 -6.27 13.88
N ALA A 77 -3.16 -5.55 13.24
CA ALA A 77 -3.53 -4.39 12.45
C ALA A 77 -4.21 -4.81 11.13
N PHE A 78 -3.72 -5.88 10.49
CA PHE A 78 -4.36 -6.46 9.31
C PHE A 78 -5.77 -6.97 9.61
N GLU A 79 -5.95 -7.69 10.70
CA GLU A 79 -7.26 -8.17 11.15
C GLU A 79 -8.23 -7.01 11.43
N ARG A 80 -7.73 -5.88 11.94
CA ARG A 80 -8.56 -4.67 12.13
C ARG A 80 -8.91 -3.98 10.81
N PHE A 81 -7.98 -3.91 9.88
CA PHE A 81 -8.21 -3.32 8.57
C PHE A 81 -9.25 -4.13 7.79
N ALA A 82 -9.11 -5.44 7.75
CA ALA A 82 -10.06 -6.34 7.12
C ALA A 82 -11.46 -6.22 7.77
N ARG A 83 -11.54 -6.22 9.10
CA ARG A 83 -12.81 -6.05 9.84
C ARG A 83 -13.43 -4.65 9.65
N ARG A 84 -12.63 -3.60 9.50
CA ARG A 84 -13.14 -2.24 9.28
C ARG A 84 -13.74 -2.10 7.87
N ILE A 85 -13.20 -2.81 6.89
CA ILE A 85 -13.82 -2.92 5.57
C ILE A 85 -15.18 -3.64 5.66
N GLU A 86 -15.29 -4.66 6.51
CA GLU A 86 -16.51 -5.43 6.70
C GLU A 86 -17.58 -4.71 7.56
N GLN A 87 -17.18 -3.96 8.59
CA GLN A 87 -18.12 -3.41 9.59
C GLN A 87 -18.63 -2.01 9.29
N THR A 88 -17.90 -1.19 8.54
CA THR A 88 -18.30 0.21 8.45
C THR A 88 -19.31 0.52 7.38
N GLY A 89 -19.60 -0.39 6.42
CA GLY A 89 -20.53 -0.07 5.31
C GLY A 89 -20.25 1.31 4.68
N VAL A 90 -19.35 2.05 5.28
CA VAL A 90 -18.79 3.29 4.81
C VAL A 90 -17.75 2.89 3.80
N ALA A 91 -18.12 2.98 2.55
CA ALA A 91 -17.14 2.98 1.48
C ALA A 91 -15.99 3.91 1.94
N PRO A 92 -14.75 3.41 1.94
CA PRO A 92 -13.61 4.28 2.23
C PRO A 92 -13.76 5.48 1.31
N VAL A 93 -13.79 6.68 1.89
CA VAL A 93 -13.97 7.92 1.14
C VAL A 93 -13.12 7.83 -0.10
N ALA A 94 -13.80 7.73 -1.27
CA ALA A 94 -13.25 7.82 -2.62
C ALA A 94 -11.86 7.18 -2.83
N THR A 95 -11.66 5.98 -2.33
CA THR A 95 -10.82 5.01 -2.99
C THR A 95 -11.71 4.25 -3.95
N SER A 96 -12.25 5.01 -4.86
CA SER A 96 -13.17 4.54 -5.88
C SER A 96 -12.56 3.54 -6.85
N ALA A 97 -11.57 2.76 -6.47
CA ALA A 97 -10.94 1.86 -7.41
C ALA A 97 -10.33 0.58 -6.83
N LEU A 98 -10.29 0.37 -5.52
CA LEU A 98 -9.97 -0.95 -5.00
C LEU A 98 -11.27 -1.58 -4.52
N ASP A 99 -11.78 -2.53 -5.31
CA ASP A 99 -12.81 -3.46 -4.86
C ASP A 99 -12.36 -4.05 -3.51
N ASP A 100 -13.25 -4.16 -2.53
CA ASP A 100 -12.97 -4.73 -1.21
C ASP A 100 -12.32 -6.12 -1.29
N ARG A 101 -12.60 -6.87 -2.36
CA ARG A 101 -11.95 -8.13 -2.69
C ARG A 101 -10.46 -7.97 -2.93
N VAL A 102 -10.07 -6.99 -3.73
CA VAL A 102 -8.66 -6.71 -4.05
C VAL A 102 -7.93 -6.26 -2.78
N ALA A 103 -8.57 -5.42 -1.97
CA ALA A 103 -8.00 -4.97 -0.70
C ALA A 103 -7.76 -6.15 0.26
N ARG A 104 -8.73 -7.07 0.40
CA ARG A 104 -8.59 -8.29 1.22
C ARG A 104 -7.53 -9.24 0.67
N ALA A 105 -7.51 -9.46 -0.64
CA ALA A 105 -6.53 -10.32 -1.27
C ALA A 105 -5.09 -9.77 -1.10
N LEU A 106 -4.92 -8.45 -1.23
CA LEU A 106 -3.64 -7.78 -0.94
C LEU A 106 -3.26 -7.91 0.54
N ALA A 107 -4.23 -7.78 1.45
CA ALA A 107 -3.99 -7.93 2.89
C ALA A 107 -3.52 -9.34 3.26
N ALA A 108 -3.96 -10.37 2.56
CA ALA A 108 -3.55 -11.75 2.78
C ALA A 108 -2.12 -12.07 2.31
N LEU A 109 -1.53 -11.23 1.45
CA LEU A 109 -0.16 -11.44 0.97
C LEU A 109 0.88 -11.31 2.10
N PRO A 110 1.95 -12.11 2.08
CA PRO A 110 3.14 -11.84 2.88
C PRO A 110 3.64 -10.42 2.61
N ARG A 111 4.11 -9.74 3.66
CA ARG A 111 4.47 -8.32 3.62
C ARG A 111 5.35 -7.93 2.45
N ASN A 112 6.46 -8.65 2.23
CA ASN A 112 7.41 -8.29 1.15
C ASN A 112 6.79 -8.38 -0.24
N GLN A 113 5.87 -9.34 -0.44
CA GLN A 113 5.13 -9.49 -1.70
C GLN A 113 4.11 -8.36 -1.85
N ARG A 114 3.39 -8.02 -0.79
CA ARG A 114 2.42 -6.94 -0.76
C ARG A 114 3.06 -5.58 -0.99
N GLU A 115 4.20 -5.29 -0.35
CA GLU A 115 4.97 -4.07 -0.59
C GLU A 115 5.39 -3.95 -2.05
N ALA A 116 5.95 -5.01 -2.63
CA ALA A 116 6.36 -5.00 -4.02
C ALA A 116 5.17 -4.79 -4.97
N VAL A 117 4.07 -5.51 -4.76
CA VAL A 117 2.84 -5.40 -5.56
C VAL A 117 2.22 -4.01 -5.43
N ALA A 118 2.10 -3.46 -4.22
CA ALA A 118 1.54 -2.13 -4.00
C ALA A 118 2.38 -1.04 -4.69
N LEU A 119 3.70 -1.09 -4.56
CA LEU A 119 4.59 -0.13 -5.21
C LEU A 119 4.53 -0.22 -6.73
N HIS A 120 4.52 -1.42 -7.28
CA HIS A 120 4.52 -1.63 -8.73
C HIS A 120 3.18 -1.24 -9.37
N TYR A 121 2.06 -1.74 -8.83
CA TYR A 121 0.75 -1.58 -9.48
C TYR A 121 -0.03 -0.34 -9.04
N LEU A 122 0.16 0.17 -7.82
CA LEU A 122 -0.55 1.37 -7.36
C LEU A 122 0.23 2.66 -7.63
N LEU A 123 1.55 2.58 -7.78
CA LEU A 123 2.42 3.73 -8.04
C LEU A 123 3.10 3.67 -9.41
N ASP A 124 2.80 2.64 -10.22
CA ASP A 124 3.37 2.43 -11.57
C ASP A 124 4.91 2.43 -11.59
N LEU A 125 5.53 1.91 -10.52
CA LEU A 125 6.98 1.88 -10.41
C LEU A 125 7.58 0.72 -11.22
N SER A 126 8.71 0.97 -11.86
CA SER A 126 9.49 -0.10 -12.48
C SER A 126 10.02 -1.09 -11.42
N VAL A 127 10.41 -2.29 -11.85
CA VAL A 127 11.01 -3.29 -10.93
C VAL A 127 12.28 -2.76 -10.26
N ALA A 128 13.09 -2.00 -11.01
CA ALA A 128 14.30 -1.37 -10.49
C ALA A 128 13.97 -0.32 -9.41
N ASP A 129 12.93 0.52 -9.64
CA ASP A 129 12.47 1.51 -8.66
C ASP A 129 11.92 0.84 -7.40
N VAL A 130 11.11 -0.23 -7.56
CA VAL A 130 10.62 -1.04 -6.44
C VAL A 130 11.78 -1.59 -5.62
N ALA A 131 12.80 -2.16 -6.28
CA ALA A 131 13.99 -2.67 -5.61
C ALA A 131 14.73 -1.59 -4.83
N GLY A 132 14.96 -0.43 -5.45
CA GLY A 132 15.60 0.72 -4.81
C GLY A 132 14.83 1.22 -3.59
N ARG A 133 13.49 1.35 -3.68
CA ARG A 133 12.65 1.80 -2.55
C ARG A 133 12.55 0.80 -1.42
N LEU A 134 12.60 -0.49 -1.73
CA LEU A 134 12.58 -1.55 -0.72
C LEU A 134 13.98 -1.84 -0.14
N GLY A 135 15.04 -1.35 -0.76
CA GLY A 135 16.42 -1.62 -0.36
C GLY A 135 16.82 -3.08 -0.59
N ILE A 136 16.35 -3.70 -1.67
CA ILE A 136 16.60 -5.09 -2.03
C ILE A 136 17.19 -5.21 -3.44
N ALA A 137 17.77 -6.34 -3.77
CA ALA A 137 18.23 -6.61 -5.14
C ALA A 137 17.05 -6.70 -6.12
N GLU A 138 17.24 -6.27 -7.37
CA GLU A 138 16.20 -6.32 -8.41
C GLU A 138 15.68 -7.74 -8.66
N GLY A 139 16.55 -8.75 -8.62
CA GLY A 139 16.15 -10.15 -8.70
C GLY A 139 15.20 -10.57 -7.57
N THR A 140 15.42 -10.06 -6.36
CA THR A 140 14.53 -10.28 -5.21
C THR A 140 13.18 -9.60 -5.41
N ALA A 141 13.18 -8.36 -5.93
CA ALA A 141 11.94 -7.64 -6.25
C ALA A 141 11.12 -8.39 -7.31
N LYS A 142 11.77 -8.91 -8.36
CA LYS A 142 11.11 -9.77 -9.38
C LYS A 142 10.44 -10.99 -8.76
N VAL A 143 11.12 -11.67 -7.85
CA VAL A 143 10.57 -12.84 -7.14
C VAL A 143 9.36 -12.45 -6.27
N HIS A 144 9.45 -11.35 -5.53
CA HIS A 144 8.32 -10.87 -4.71
C HIS A 144 7.13 -10.47 -5.56
N LEU A 145 7.35 -9.77 -6.67
CA LEU A 145 6.28 -9.39 -7.61
C LEU A 145 5.64 -10.64 -8.24
N HIS A 146 6.45 -11.58 -8.70
CA HIS A 146 5.94 -12.81 -9.31
C HIS A 146 5.07 -13.60 -8.33
N ARG A 147 5.57 -13.88 -7.13
CA ARG A 147 4.84 -14.61 -6.09
C ARG A 147 3.61 -13.85 -5.61
N GLY A 148 3.73 -12.55 -5.41
CA GLY A 148 2.62 -11.70 -4.99
C GLY A 148 1.49 -11.67 -6.01
N ARG A 149 1.81 -11.57 -7.30
CA ARG A 149 0.82 -11.62 -8.38
C ARG A 149 0.09 -12.95 -8.44
N HIS A 150 0.82 -14.07 -8.34
CA HIS A 150 0.20 -15.39 -8.33
C HIS A 150 -0.72 -15.61 -7.12
N ALA A 151 -0.27 -15.22 -5.93
CA ALA A 151 -1.08 -15.34 -4.72
C ALA A 151 -2.32 -14.43 -4.77
N LEU A 152 -2.18 -13.21 -5.30
CA LEU A 152 -3.30 -12.30 -5.51
C LEU A 152 -4.33 -12.88 -6.48
N GLN A 153 -3.88 -13.42 -7.60
CA GLN A 153 -4.75 -14.06 -8.58
C GLN A 153 -5.50 -15.25 -7.97
N ALA A 154 -4.81 -16.12 -7.24
CA ALA A 154 -5.44 -17.26 -6.57
C ALA A 154 -6.50 -16.82 -5.55
N ALA A 155 -6.21 -15.77 -4.74
CA ALA A 155 -7.16 -15.24 -3.77
C ALA A 155 -8.40 -14.61 -4.42
N LEU A 156 -8.24 -13.96 -5.56
CA LEU A 156 -9.36 -13.36 -6.30
C LEU A 156 -10.25 -14.43 -6.96
N LEU A 157 -9.67 -15.51 -7.50
CA LEU A 157 -10.42 -16.62 -8.10
C LEU A 157 -11.21 -17.39 -7.02
N ALA A 158 -10.61 -17.68 -5.87
CA ALA A 158 -11.29 -18.38 -4.77
C ALA A 158 -12.56 -17.63 -4.29
N THR A 159 -12.53 -16.31 -4.32
CA THR A 159 -13.70 -15.50 -3.91
C THR A 159 -14.80 -15.48 -4.95
N ASP A 160 -14.51 -15.79 -6.22
CA ASP A 160 -15.52 -15.91 -7.29
C ASP A 160 -16.27 -17.25 -7.17
N ASP A 161 -15.57 -18.32 -6.85
CA ASP A 161 -16.17 -19.66 -6.66
C ASP A 161 -17.14 -19.70 -5.46
N GLU A 162 -16.84 -18.96 -4.37
CA GLU A 162 -17.74 -18.86 -3.22
C GLU A 162 -19.06 -18.13 -3.56
N LYS A 163 -19.02 -17.11 -4.40
CA LYS A 163 -20.23 -16.37 -4.83
C LYS A 163 -21.08 -17.14 -5.82
N GLU A 164 -20.49 -17.98 -6.65
CA GLU A 164 -21.21 -18.83 -7.60
C GLU A 164 -21.96 -19.95 -6.84
N THR A 165 -21.34 -20.52 -5.79
CA THR A 165 -21.94 -21.57 -4.96
C THR A 165 -23.13 -21.06 -4.14
N ASP A 166 -23.11 -19.80 -3.70
CA ASP A 166 -24.18 -19.18 -2.90
C ASP A 166 -25.40 -18.75 -3.78
N ARG A 167 -25.18 -18.65 -5.10
CA ARG A 167 -26.27 -18.37 -6.08
C ARG A 167 -27.03 -19.61 -6.55
N VAL A 168 -26.52 -20.79 -6.27
CA VAL A 168 -27.12 -22.09 -6.69
C VAL A 168 -27.65 -22.88 -5.47
N GLY A 169 -28.07 -22.21 -4.43
CA GLY A 169 -28.81 -22.81 -3.31
C GLY A 169 -30.28 -23.03 -3.68
N PRO A 170 -30.91 -24.11 -3.17
CA PRO A 170 -32.16 -24.69 -3.64
C PRO A 170 -33.35 -23.77 -3.52
#